data_74df4893cfa194e628bc6df6f6b8ac0b
#
_entry.id   74df4893cfa194e628bc6df6f6b8ac0b
#
_cell.length_a   1.000
_cell.length_b   1.000
_cell.length_c   1.000
_cell.angle_alpha   90.00
_cell.angle_beta   90.00
_cell.angle_gamma   90.00
#
_symmetry.space_group_name_H-M   'P 1'
#
loop_
_entity.id
_entity.type
_entity.pdbx_description
1 polymer ?
#
loop_
_entity_poly.entity_id
_entity_poly.type
_entity_poly.pdbx_seq_one_letter_code
_entity_poly.pdbx_strand_id
1 'polypeptide(L)'
;MTGRKKAGIILLVISGVIVIFLLLSGSNIVDLAPVVVEPPVVVPVDPNADIGPQRPLSNPPSPIKAIYATNWSASSEKKIKYFLDLLNTTELNAIVLDIKDYTGVVGYAAEVPAVKEYEAFEKRIPKINALIKRFHDAGVYVIGRIAVFQDDALVKARPDLAIKSKKTGEVWGDKKNVHWLDTAATPVWDYNIDIAREALGRGFDEINFDYIRFASDGSVDDISYPFYDEAVPKRQVLSQFFDHVRNQLPYARLSADIFGEAVVNGNQTGIGQSFEDTLKPFDYVAPMIYPSHYNPAFLGLKNAAANPYAVIRYSMDMAFKRAGEYQKKLLAAQTSSSTSPMPSPSLAQSRPWLQDFNLGATYDAEKVRAQITAVDDSARAAAGCPDVKVTDKNHQVAIEPTLARAACNYQPIGWMLWNASNVYTKTALLPE
;
A
#
# COMPACT_ATOMS: atom_id res chain seq x y z
N MET A 1 49.66 16.77 -15.73
CA MET A 1 49.33 16.69 -17.19
C MET A 1 50.06 15.50 -17.82
N THR A 2 49.87 14.23 -17.36
CA THR A 2 50.64 13.09 -17.88
C THR A 2 49.79 11.82 -18.14
N GLY A 3 48.51 11.86 -17.96
CA GLY A 3 47.62 10.67 -18.14
C GLY A 3 46.94 10.54 -19.50
N ARG A 4 46.72 11.61 -20.22
CA ARG A 4 45.98 11.58 -21.50
C ARG A 4 46.83 11.20 -22.75
N LYS A 5 48.13 11.34 -22.69
CA LYS A 5 48.99 11.01 -23.84
C LYS A 5 49.31 9.50 -24.00
N LYS A 6 49.20 8.72 -22.92
CA LYS A 6 49.48 7.26 -22.97
C LYS A 6 48.30 6.42 -23.54
N ALA A 7 47.06 6.88 -23.35
CA ALA A 7 45.88 6.16 -23.87
C ALA A 7 45.72 6.32 -25.39
N GLY A 8 46.12 7.43 -25.95
CA GLY A 8 46.05 7.69 -27.43
C GLY A 8 47.07 6.85 -28.21
N ILE A 9 48.24 6.62 -27.64
CA ILE A 9 49.30 5.84 -28.33
C ILE A 9 48.97 4.33 -28.34
N ILE A 10 48.33 3.80 -27.30
CA ILE A 10 47.88 2.40 -27.24
C ILE A 10 46.78 2.13 -28.26
N LEU A 11 45.82 3.06 -28.43
CA LEU A 11 44.74 2.89 -29.42
C LEU A 11 45.29 2.90 -30.88
N LEU A 12 46.26 3.73 -31.17
CA LEU A 12 46.88 3.81 -32.49
C LEU A 12 47.71 2.58 -32.83
N VAL A 13 48.41 1.98 -31.86
CA VAL A 13 49.18 0.75 -32.06
C VAL A 13 48.26 -0.45 -32.30
N ILE A 14 47.12 -0.57 -31.56
CA ILE A 14 46.15 -1.63 -31.77
C ILE A 14 45.48 -1.51 -33.15
N SER A 15 45.15 -0.31 -33.60
CA SER A 15 44.57 -0.06 -34.91
C SER A 15 45.55 -0.41 -36.02
N GLY A 16 46.85 -0.08 -35.86
CA GLY A 16 47.91 -0.40 -36.84
C GLY A 16 48.17 -1.90 -36.96
N VAL A 17 48.14 -2.66 -35.86
CA VAL A 17 48.34 -4.12 -35.87
C VAL A 17 47.17 -4.84 -36.55
N ILE A 18 45.95 -4.41 -36.36
CA ILE A 18 44.77 -4.98 -37.03
C ILE A 18 44.80 -4.75 -38.53
N VAL A 19 45.20 -3.57 -38.99
CA VAL A 19 45.34 -3.25 -40.43
C VAL A 19 46.47 -4.06 -41.07
N ILE A 20 47.62 -4.29 -40.39
CA ILE A 20 48.75 -5.08 -40.92
C ILE A 20 48.36 -6.58 -40.96
N PHE A 21 47.60 -7.10 -40.00
CA PHE A 21 47.12 -8.49 -39.99
C PHE A 21 46.13 -8.76 -41.12
N LEU A 22 45.28 -7.81 -41.47
CA LEU A 22 44.34 -7.89 -42.61
C LEU A 22 45.00 -7.81 -43.96
N LEU A 23 46.15 -7.14 -44.05
CA LEU A 23 46.94 -7.04 -45.32
C LEU A 23 47.82 -8.27 -45.57
N LEU A 24 48.13 -9.12 -44.56
CA LEU A 24 48.96 -10.31 -44.69
C LEU A 24 48.16 -11.62 -44.85
N SER A 25 46.88 -11.60 -44.55
CA SER A 25 46.00 -12.76 -44.68
C SER A 25 45.25 -12.71 -46.02
N GLY A 26 45.84 -12.87 -47.13
CA GLY A 26 45.27 -12.83 -48.50
C GLY A 26 43.86 -13.39 -48.68
N SER A 27 42.90 -12.79 -48.04
CA SER A 27 41.49 -13.12 -48.08
C SER A 27 40.74 -12.16 -49.03
N ASN A 28 39.97 -12.74 -49.90
CA ASN A 28 39.10 -12.04 -50.84
C ASN A 28 38.44 -10.85 -50.19
N ILE A 29 38.71 -9.62 -50.74
CA ILE A 29 38.01 -8.42 -50.36
C ILE A 29 36.57 -8.64 -50.76
N VAL A 30 35.73 -8.97 -49.82
CA VAL A 30 34.26 -8.86 -49.98
C VAL A 30 33.99 -7.38 -50.05
N ASP A 31 33.54 -6.89 -51.20
CA ASP A 31 33.09 -5.51 -51.39
C ASP A 31 31.88 -5.28 -50.50
N LEU A 32 32.11 -4.86 -49.25
CA LEU A 32 31.06 -4.46 -48.34
C LEU A 32 30.51 -3.15 -48.82
N ALA A 33 29.36 -3.20 -49.49
CA ALA A 33 28.58 -2.02 -49.78
C ALA A 33 28.49 -1.16 -48.52
N PRO A 34 28.64 0.16 -48.61
CA PRO A 34 28.55 1.04 -47.44
C PRO A 34 27.20 0.77 -46.73
N VAL A 35 27.26 0.34 -45.51
CA VAL A 35 26.04 0.28 -44.68
C VAL A 35 25.57 1.69 -44.53
N VAL A 36 24.53 2.06 -45.28
CA VAL A 36 23.80 3.30 -45.10
C VAL A 36 23.08 3.14 -43.76
N VAL A 37 23.67 3.68 -42.71
CA VAL A 37 22.99 3.82 -41.42
C VAL A 37 21.94 4.91 -41.63
N GLU A 38 20.71 4.49 -41.87
CA GLU A 38 19.61 5.45 -41.89
C GLU A 38 19.63 6.24 -40.58
N PRO A 39 19.51 7.55 -40.60
CA PRO A 39 19.42 8.32 -39.36
C PRO A 39 18.22 7.81 -38.58
N PRO A 40 18.34 7.71 -37.26
CA PRO A 40 17.26 7.21 -36.43
C PRO A 40 15.97 7.98 -36.76
N VAL A 41 14.93 7.25 -37.14
CA VAL A 41 13.62 7.83 -37.39
C VAL A 41 13.18 8.52 -36.11
N VAL A 42 13.25 9.87 -36.11
CA VAL A 42 12.70 10.67 -35.01
C VAL A 42 11.18 10.55 -35.11
N VAL A 43 10.63 9.55 -34.40
CA VAL A 43 9.18 9.46 -34.24
C VAL A 43 8.74 10.70 -33.49
N PRO A 44 7.82 11.50 -34.01
CA PRO A 44 7.32 12.68 -33.32
C PRO A 44 6.78 12.21 -31.95
N VAL A 45 7.34 12.75 -30.88
CA VAL A 45 6.84 12.47 -29.53
C VAL A 45 5.46 13.11 -29.44
N ASP A 46 4.41 12.29 -29.27
CA ASP A 46 3.06 12.81 -29.01
C ASP A 46 3.12 13.65 -27.72
N PRO A 47 2.83 14.96 -27.77
CA PRO A 47 2.87 15.81 -26.58
C PRO A 47 1.83 15.39 -25.52
N ASN A 48 0.86 14.56 -25.91
CA ASN A 48 -0.15 14.01 -25.01
C ASN A 48 0.23 12.63 -24.44
N ALA A 49 1.27 11.99 -24.95
CA ALA A 49 1.76 10.73 -24.38
C ALA A 49 2.29 10.92 -22.96
N ASP A 50 2.18 9.87 -22.15
CA ASP A 50 2.86 9.81 -20.85
C ASP A 50 4.37 9.59 -21.06
N ILE A 51 5.16 9.93 -20.05
CA ILE A 51 6.60 9.61 -20.04
C ILE A 51 6.79 8.11 -19.76
N GLY A 52 8.03 7.62 -19.92
CA GLY A 52 8.36 6.23 -19.57
C GLY A 52 8.14 5.91 -18.08
N PRO A 53 8.08 4.60 -17.74
CA PRO A 53 7.98 4.15 -16.37
C PRO A 53 9.08 4.72 -15.49
N GLN A 54 8.79 4.95 -14.21
CA GLN A 54 9.73 5.47 -13.23
C GLN A 54 10.35 4.31 -12.44
N ARG A 55 11.44 4.59 -11.75
CA ARG A 55 11.99 3.67 -10.74
C ARG A 55 11.41 4.03 -9.38
N PRO A 56 11.23 3.06 -8.50
CA PRO A 56 10.89 3.33 -7.09
C PRO A 56 11.91 4.26 -6.45
N LEU A 57 11.49 4.94 -5.38
CA LEU A 57 12.31 5.88 -4.65
C LEU A 57 13.55 5.18 -4.09
N SER A 58 14.74 5.70 -4.40
CA SER A 58 16.01 5.08 -3.98
C SER A 58 16.22 5.09 -2.47
N ASN A 59 15.70 6.11 -1.80
CA ASN A 59 15.78 6.29 -0.35
C ASN A 59 14.38 6.48 0.23
N PRO A 60 13.60 5.39 0.44
CA PRO A 60 12.26 5.51 0.99
C PRO A 60 12.31 6.08 2.42
N PRO A 61 11.38 6.96 2.78
CA PRO A 61 11.33 7.54 4.12
C PRO A 61 11.02 6.46 5.17
N SER A 62 11.51 6.69 6.40
CA SER A 62 11.17 5.86 7.56
C SER A 62 11.11 6.76 8.80
N PRO A 63 9.98 6.80 9.53
CA PRO A 63 8.71 6.12 9.24
C PRO A 63 7.93 6.73 8.07
N ILE A 64 7.05 5.95 7.45
CA ILE A 64 6.15 6.41 6.37
C ILE A 64 4.91 7.09 6.98
N LYS A 65 4.68 8.36 6.64
CA LYS A 65 3.54 9.17 7.09
C LYS A 65 2.77 9.65 5.87
N ALA A 66 1.59 9.07 5.62
CA ALA A 66 0.88 9.24 4.36
C ALA A 66 -0.48 9.94 4.49
N ILE A 67 -0.91 10.50 3.37
CA ILE A 67 -2.31 10.89 3.12
C ILE A 67 -2.86 10.06 1.96
N TYR A 68 -4.19 9.92 1.90
CA TYR A 68 -4.90 9.23 0.84
C TYR A 68 -5.39 10.21 -0.24
N ALA A 69 -5.36 9.77 -1.49
CA ALA A 69 -5.95 10.48 -2.62
C ALA A 69 -6.69 9.49 -3.54
N THR A 70 -7.94 9.82 -3.88
CA THR A 70 -8.67 9.11 -4.93
C THR A 70 -8.01 9.37 -6.28
N ASN A 71 -8.19 8.45 -7.24
CA ASN A 71 -7.75 8.66 -8.62
C ASN A 71 -8.39 9.91 -9.26
N TRP A 72 -9.61 10.30 -8.84
CA TRP A 72 -10.24 11.57 -9.22
C TRP A 72 -9.49 12.80 -8.70
N SER A 73 -9.10 12.79 -7.42
CA SER A 73 -8.28 13.87 -6.86
C SER A 73 -6.89 13.92 -7.49
N ALA A 74 -6.30 12.75 -7.76
CA ALA A 74 -5.01 12.63 -8.43
C ALA A 74 -5.02 13.05 -9.91
N SER A 75 -6.19 13.23 -10.52
CA SER A 75 -6.35 13.79 -11.88
C SER A 75 -6.37 15.33 -11.90
N SER A 76 -6.59 15.96 -10.74
CA SER A 76 -6.79 17.41 -10.63
C SER A 76 -5.48 18.13 -10.30
N GLU A 77 -5.02 18.99 -11.19
CA GLU A 77 -3.81 19.80 -10.97
C GLU A 77 -3.91 20.67 -9.69
N LYS A 78 -5.11 21.18 -9.38
CA LYS A 78 -5.37 21.91 -8.13
C LYS A 78 -5.15 21.02 -6.90
N LYS A 79 -5.63 19.76 -6.94
CA LYS A 79 -5.46 18.81 -5.83
C LYS A 79 -4.01 18.33 -5.73
N ILE A 80 -3.33 18.08 -6.84
CA ILE A 80 -1.93 17.68 -6.84
C ILE A 80 -1.06 18.78 -6.19
N LYS A 81 -1.27 20.07 -6.56
CA LYS A 81 -0.58 21.19 -5.91
C LYS A 81 -0.87 21.24 -4.39
N TYR A 82 -2.11 21.04 -4.01
CA TYR A 82 -2.50 20.99 -2.59
C TYR A 82 -1.79 19.84 -1.84
N PHE A 83 -1.74 18.63 -2.42
CA PHE A 83 -1.03 17.51 -1.81
C PHE A 83 0.46 17.78 -1.68
N LEU A 84 1.09 18.29 -2.73
CA LEU A 84 2.52 18.67 -2.70
C LEU A 84 2.81 19.77 -1.68
N ASP A 85 1.91 20.77 -1.51
CA ASP A 85 2.05 21.79 -0.46
C ASP A 85 2.02 21.15 0.93
N LEU A 86 1.09 20.22 1.19
CA LEU A 86 1.04 19.50 2.45
C LEU A 86 2.33 18.68 2.69
N LEU A 87 2.73 17.91 1.69
CA LEU A 87 3.90 17.02 1.75
C LEU A 87 5.22 17.78 1.93
N ASN A 88 5.35 18.96 1.35
CA ASN A 88 6.56 19.78 1.42
C ASN A 88 6.61 20.73 2.62
N THR A 89 5.54 20.85 3.39
CA THR A 89 5.46 21.82 4.50
C THR A 89 5.10 21.19 5.84
N THR A 90 4.94 19.87 5.86
CA THR A 90 4.58 19.14 7.09
C THR A 90 5.36 17.83 7.19
N GLU A 91 5.21 17.14 8.31
CA GLU A 91 5.84 15.84 8.58
C GLU A 91 5.39 14.69 7.65
N LEU A 92 4.50 14.94 6.71
CA LEU A 92 4.06 13.98 5.69
C LEU A 92 5.17 13.72 4.66
N ASN A 93 5.32 12.45 4.25
CA ASN A 93 6.37 12.05 3.32
C ASN A 93 5.91 10.99 2.31
N ALA A 94 4.61 10.67 2.30
CA ALA A 94 4.05 9.66 1.43
C ALA A 94 2.60 9.98 1.02
N ILE A 95 2.19 9.41 -0.11
CA ILE A 95 0.81 9.51 -0.61
C ILE A 95 0.31 8.13 -1.04
N VAL A 96 -0.93 7.80 -0.67
CA VAL A 96 -1.64 6.61 -1.14
C VAL A 96 -2.58 7.03 -2.26
N LEU A 97 -2.39 6.49 -3.46
CA LEU A 97 -3.20 6.77 -4.64
C LEU A 97 -4.07 5.55 -4.99
N ASP A 98 -5.36 5.74 -5.22
CA ASP A 98 -6.17 4.68 -5.80
C ASP A 98 -5.70 4.33 -7.21
N ILE A 99 -5.20 3.12 -7.38
CA ILE A 99 -4.98 2.48 -8.68
C ILE A 99 -6.31 1.93 -9.18
N LYS A 100 -6.93 1.07 -8.38
CA LYS A 100 -8.24 0.49 -8.60
C LYS A 100 -9.11 0.76 -7.37
N ASP A 101 -10.17 1.54 -7.54
CA ASP A 101 -11.08 1.89 -6.45
C ASP A 101 -12.14 0.79 -6.20
N TYR A 102 -13.03 1.00 -5.24
CA TYR A 102 -14.06 0.03 -4.84
C TYR A 102 -15.12 -0.24 -5.93
N THR A 103 -15.15 0.53 -7.00
CA THR A 103 -16.00 0.26 -8.17
C THR A 103 -15.36 -0.74 -9.15
N GLY A 104 -14.10 -1.13 -8.90
CA GLY A 104 -13.31 -1.99 -9.75
C GLY A 104 -12.63 -1.28 -10.92
N VAL A 105 -12.84 0.04 -11.05
CA VAL A 105 -12.27 0.81 -12.15
C VAL A 105 -10.81 1.17 -11.87
N VAL A 106 -9.92 0.80 -12.80
CA VAL A 106 -8.52 1.24 -12.81
C VAL A 106 -8.47 2.68 -13.33
N GLY A 107 -7.83 3.57 -12.57
CA GLY A 107 -7.86 5.02 -12.82
C GLY A 107 -6.95 5.53 -13.95
N TYR A 108 -6.26 4.65 -14.65
CA TYR A 108 -5.38 4.99 -15.78
C TYR A 108 -5.37 3.86 -16.82
N ALA A 109 -4.79 4.12 -17.99
CA ALA A 109 -4.65 3.11 -19.06
C ALA A 109 -3.56 2.08 -18.68
N ALA A 110 -3.94 1.10 -17.86
CA ALA A 110 -3.06 0.00 -17.47
C ALA A 110 -2.78 -0.95 -18.64
N GLU A 111 -1.55 -1.45 -18.70
CA GLU A 111 -1.14 -2.42 -19.73
C GLU A 111 -1.40 -3.88 -19.29
N VAL A 112 -2.55 -4.10 -18.66
CA VAL A 112 -3.03 -5.42 -18.25
C VAL A 112 -4.08 -5.90 -19.25
N PRO A 113 -3.87 -7.02 -19.97
CA PRO A 113 -4.81 -7.50 -20.97
C PRO A 113 -6.25 -7.64 -20.46
N ALA A 114 -6.43 -8.23 -19.28
CA ALA A 114 -7.74 -8.43 -18.68
C ALA A 114 -8.45 -7.11 -18.34
N VAL A 115 -7.72 -6.06 -17.93
CA VAL A 115 -8.31 -4.73 -17.68
C VAL A 115 -8.88 -4.13 -18.96
N LYS A 116 -8.21 -4.35 -20.11
CA LYS A 116 -8.69 -3.89 -21.42
C LYS A 116 -9.85 -4.74 -21.91
N GLU A 117 -9.73 -6.06 -21.79
CA GLU A 117 -10.77 -7.03 -22.19
C GLU A 117 -12.09 -6.79 -21.44
N TYR A 118 -12.01 -6.50 -20.15
CA TYR A 118 -13.17 -6.29 -19.28
C TYR A 118 -13.66 -4.84 -19.25
N GLU A 119 -13.04 -3.95 -20.05
CA GLU A 119 -13.34 -2.51 -20.05
C GLU A 119 -13.31 -1.89 -18.64
N ALA A 120 -12.44 -2.43 -17.76
CA ALA A 120 -12.40 -2.10 -16.35
C ALA A 120 -11.45 -0.91 -16.05
N PHE A 121 -11.35 0.07 -16.97
CA PHE A 121 -10.56 1.28 -16.72
C PHE A 121 -11.23 2.55 -17.22
N GLU A 122 -10.91 3.65 -16.56
CA GLU A 122 -11.20 5.00 -17.01
C GLU A 122 -9.93 5.83 -16.96
N LYS A 123 -9.64 6.58 -18.01
CA LYS A 123 -8.43 7.42 -18.08
C LYS A 123 -8.60 8.68 -17.20
N ARG A 124 -8.79 8.49 -15.87
CA ARG A 124 -8.90 9.57 -14.88
C ARG A 124 -7.54 10.25 -14.70
N ILE A 125 -6.45 9.48 -14.61
CA ILE A 125 -5.07 9.97 -14.54
C ILE A 125 -4.42 9.75 -15.91
N PRO A 126 -4.37 10.77 -16.79
CA PRO A 126 -3.90 10.60 -18.16
C PRO A 126 -2.42 10.26 -18.28
N LYS A 127 -1.59 10.74 -17.33
CA LYS A 127 -0.13 10.63 -17.31
C LYS A 127 0.34 10.13 -15.95
N ILE A 128 0.11 8.84 -15.69
CA ILE A 128 0.42 8.24 -14.38
C ILE A 128 1.92 8.23 -14.08
N ASN A 129 2.77 7.95 -15.09
CA ASN A 129 4.21 7.92 -14.89
C ASN A 129 4.76 9.34 -14.59
N ALA A 130 4.23 10.37 -15.25
CA ALA A 130 4.57 11.76 -14.96
C ALA A 130 4.10 12.19 -13.56
N LEU A 131 2.96 11.70 -13.11
CA LEU A 131 2.47 11.96 -11.76
C LEU A 131 3.37 11.32 -10.71
N ILE A 132 3.74 10.05 -10.87
CA ILE A 132 4.69 9.34 -9.99
C ILE A 132 6.01 10.11 -9.94
N LYS A 133 6.57 10.46 -11.12
CA LYS A 133 7.80 11.25 -11.19
C LYS A 133 7.70 12.55 -10.40
N ARG A 134 6.58 13.26 -10.50
CA ARG A 134 6.38 14.54 -9.81
C ARG A 134 6.39 14.39 -8.29
N PHE A 135 5.85 13.30 -7.76
CA PHE A 135 5.93 12.98 -6.33
C PHE A 135 7.35 12.56 -5.94
N HIS A 136 8.01 11.72 -6.73
CA HIS A 136 9.39 11.28 -6.47
C HIS A 136 10.40 12.46 -6.53
N ASP A 137 10.23 13.40 -7.46
CA ASP A 137 11.05 14.61 -7.52
C ASP A 137 10.92 15.48 -6.25
N ALA A 138 9.80 15.36 -5.52
CA ALA A 138 9.59 15.99 -4.22
C ALA A 138 9.98 15.08 -3.04
N GLY A 139 10.62 13.93 -3.28
CA GLY A 139 11.01 12.98 -2.24
C GLY A 139 9.85 12.19 -1.62
N VAL A 140 8.67 12.21 -2.24
CA VAL A 140 7.44 11.60 -1.72
C VAL A 140 7.34 10.14 -2.13
N TYR A 141 7.11 9.26 -1.16
CA TYR A 141 6.85 7.83 -1.34
C TYR A 141 5.42 7.60 -1.86
N VAL A 142 5.28 6.85 -2.95
CA VAL A 142 4.00 6.67 -3.66
C VAL A 142 3.49 5.25 -3.49
N ILE A 143 2.38 5.10 -2.78
CA ILE A 143 1.71 3.83 -2.50
C ILE A 143 0.51 3.69 -3.44
N GLY A 144 0.43 2.59 -4.18
CA GLY A 144 -0.72 2.28 -5.02
C GLY A 144 -1.73 1.41 -4.30
N ARG A 145 -2.98 1.88 -4.14
CA ARG A 145 -4.05 1.14 -3.46
C ARG A 145 -4.95 0.43 -4.46
N ILE A 146 -5.26 -0.85 -4.18
CA ILE A 146 -6.10 -1.73 -4.98
C ILE A 146 -7.21 -2.30 -4.09
N ALA A 147 -8.48 -1.99 -4.41
CA ALA A 147 -9.64 -2.68 -3.86
C ALA A 147 -9.78 -4.06 -4.53
N VAL A 148 -9.85 -5.15 -3.73
CA VAL A 148 -9.74 -6.52 -4.28
C VAL A 148 -11.09 -7.15 -4.54
N PHE A 149 -11.86 -7.48 -3.49
CA PHE A 149 -13.07 -8.29 -3.63
C PHE A 149 -14.36 -7.49 -3.80
N GLN A 150 -14.36 -6.18 -3.60
CA GLN A 150 -15.45 -5.28 -3.97
C GLN A 150 -15.12 -4.66 -5.33
N ASP A 151 -15.88 -5.03 -6.39
CA ASP A 151 -15.49 -4.73 -7.77
C ASP A 151 -16.67 -4.88 -8.73
N ASP A 152 -17.39 -3.80 -8.98
CA ASP A 152 -18.52 -3.79 -9.92
C ASP A 152 -18.10 -4.02 -11.38
N ALA A 153 -16.91 -3.51 -11.75
CA ALA A 153 -16.41 -3.62 -13.13
C ALA A 153 -16.12 -5.08 -13.49
N LEU A 154 -15.40 -5.80 -12.62
CA LEU A 154 -15.11 -7.22 -12.86
C LEU A 154 -16.37 -8.09 -12.72
N VAL A 155 -17.28 -7.78 -11.78
CA VAL A 155 -18.57 -8.49 -11.67
C VAL A 155 -19.39 -8.34 -12.94
N LYS A 156 -19.40 -7.17 -13.57
CA LYS A 156 -20.10 -6.95 -14.85
C LYS A 156 -19.50 -7.79 -15.98
N ALA A 157 -18.18 -7.87 -16.06
CA ALA A 157 -17.47 -8.62 -17.10
C ALA A 157 -17.48 -10.14 -16.84
N ARG A 158 -17.39 -10.55 -15.59
CA ARG A 158 -17.27 -11.94 -15.13
C ARG A 158 -18.26 -12.24 -13.99
N PRO A 159 -19.57 -12.24 -14.30
CA PRO A 159 -20.60 -12.52 -13.29
C PRO A 159 -20.54 -13.95 -12.73
N ASP A 160 -19.80 -14.84 -13.35
CA ASP A 160 -19.49 -16.18 -12.85
C ASP A 160 -18.58 -16.15 -11.60
N LEU A 161 -17.76 -15.12 -11.43
CA LEU A 161 -16.87 -14.93 -10.28
C LEU A 161 -17.55 -14.20 -9.10
N ALA A 162 -18.74 -13.67 -9.30
CA ALA A 162 -19.47 -12.90 -8.29
C ALA A 162 -20.20 -13.80 -7.29
N ILE A 163 -20.30 -13.34 -6.04
CA ILE A 163 -21.22 -13.95 -5.08
C ILE A 163 -22.67 -13.74 -5.52
N LYS A 164 -23.55 -14.69 -5.18
CA LYS A 164 -24.94 -14.74 -5.65
C LYS A 164 -25.93 -14.64 -4.48
N SER A 165 -27.14 -14.17 -4.76
CA SER A 165 -28.24 -14.28 -3.83
C SER A 165 -28.80 -15.71 -3.86
N LYS A 166 -28.92 -16.34 -2.69
CA LYS A 166 -29.58 -17.65 -2.54
C LYS A 166 -31.05 -17.62 -2.95
N LYS A 167 -31.71 -16.46 -2.77
CA LYS A 167 -33.14 -16.30 -3.06
C LYS A 167 -33.43 -16.14 -4.55
N THR A 168 -32.59 -15.40 -5.27
CA THR A 168 -32.88 -15.05 -6.67
C THR A 168 -31.96 -15.74 -7.65
N GLY A 169 -30.78 -16.23 -7.24
CA GLY A 169 -29.73 -16.75 -8.12
C GLY A 169 -28.94 -15.66 -8.84
N GLU A 170 -29.36 -14.40 -8.75
CA GLU A 170 -28.69 -13.27 -9.38
C GLU A 170 -27.44 -12.84 -8.58
N VAL A 171 -26.64 -11.92 -9.15
CA VAL A 171 -25.51 -11.31 -8.45
C VAL A 171 -26.00 -10.63 -7.19
N TRP A 172 -25.33 -10.92 -6.07
CA TRP A 172 -25.66 -10.31 -4.79
C TRP A 172 -25.07 -8.90 -4.69
N GLY A 173 -25.86 -7.96 -4.15
CA GLY A 173 -25.44 -6.61 -3.85
C GLY A 173 -25.58 -6.29 -2.36
N ASP A 174 -24.66 -5.46 -1.86
CA ASP A 174 -24.73 -4.94 -0.49
C ASP A 174 -25.85 -3.89 -0.31
N LYS A 175 -25.92 -3.24 0.86
CA LYS A 175 -26.93 -2.20 1.15
C LYS A 175 -26.93 -1.01 0.18
N LYS A 176 -25.80 -0.76 -0.48
CA LYS A 176 -25.63 0.30 -1.48
C LYS A 176 -25.71 -0.23 -2.91
N ASN A 177 -26.08 -1.50 -3.06
CA ASN A 177 -26.07 -2.21 -4.33
C ASN A 177 -24.69 -2.22 -5.00
N VAL A 178 -23.63 -2.30 -4.21
CA VAL A 178 -22.27 -2.55 -4.70
C VAL A 178 -22.02 -4.04 -4.69
N HIS A 179 -21.36 -4.55 -5.72
CA HIS A 179 -21.22 -5.98 -5.94
C HIS A 179 -19.86 -6.50 -5.47
N TRP A 180 -19.84 -7.78 -5.15
CA TRP A 180 -18.69 -8.45 -4.57
C TRP A 180 -18.34 -9.72 -5.36
N LEU A 181 -17.06 -9.98 -5.44
CA LEU A 181 -16.51 -11.22 -5.99
C LEU A 181 -16.41 -12.29 -4.90
N ASP A 182 -16.44 -13.56 -5.33
CA ASP A 182 -16.18 -14.66 -4.41
C ASP A 182 -14.70 -14.62 -3.96
N THR A 183 -14.49 -14.51 -2.67
CA THR A 183 -13.16 -14.38 -2.06
C THR A 183 -12.27 -15.59 -2.32
N ALA A 184 -12.85 -16.77 -2.60
CA ALA A 184 -12.12 -18.00 -2.93
C ALA A 184 -11.83 -18.17 -4.43
N ALA A 185 -12.32 -17.27 -5.29
CA ALA A 185 -12.09 -17.34 -6.72
C ALA A 185 -10.66 -16.93 -7.09
N THR A 186 -9.76 -17.88 -7.35
CA THR A 186 -8.36 -17.63 -7.72
C THR A 186 -8.18 -16.75 -8.96
N PRO A 187 -9.06 -16.76 -9.98
CA PRO A 187 -8.97 -15.80 -11.09
C PRO A 187 -9.08 -14.33 -10.64
N VAL A 188 -9.80 -14.05 -9.54
CA VAL A 188 -9.87 -12.71 -8.95
C VAL A 188 -8.54 -12.32 -8.31
N TRP A 189 -7.86 -13.28 -7.68
CA TRP A 189 -6.54 -13.06 -7.08
C TRP A 189 -5.52 -12.66 -8.15
N ASP A 190 -5.43 -13.47 -9.21
CA ASP A 190 -4.48 -13.27 -10.31
C ASP A 190 -4.74 -11.94 -11.05
N TYR A 191 -6.01 -11.57 -11.29
CA TYR A 191 -6.38 -10.29 -11.89
C TYR A 191 -5.84 -9.09 -11.09
N ASN A 192 -6.01 -9.10 -9.77
CA ASN A 192 -5.52 -8.01 -8.91
C ASN A 192 -3.98 -8.02 -8.78
N ILE A 193 -3.36 -9.19 -8.82
CA ILE A 193 -1.90 -9.33 -8.81
C ILE A 193 -1.28 -8.82 -10.11
N ASP A 194 -1.93 -9.03 -11.25
CA ASP A 194 -1.45 -8.49 -12.54
C ASP A 194 -1.53 -6.96 -12.58
N ILE A 195 -2.58 -6.36 -12.03
CA ILE A 195 -2.68 -4.90 -11.84
C ILE A 195 -1.57 -4.41 -10.91
N ALA A 196 -1.33 -5.11 -9.79
CA ALA A 196 -0.27 -4.76 -8.85
C ALA A 196 1.12 -4.83 -9.50
N ARG A 197 1.39 -5.87 -10.28
CA ARG A 197 2.67 -6.06 -10.99
C ARG A 197 2.90 -4.96 -12.03
N GLU A 198 1.86 -4.59 -12.77
CA GLU A 198 1.93 -3.51 -13.75
C GLU A 198 2.20 -2.15 -13.07
N ALA A 199 1.52 -1.86 -11.98
CA ALA A 199 1.73 -0.63 -11.21
C ALA A 199 3.15 -0.54 -10.62
N LEU A 200 3.68 -1.62 -10.08
CA LEU A 200 5.09 -1.69 -9.63
C LEU A 200 6.05 -1.43 -10.80
N GLY A 201 5.75 -1.97 -11.99
CA GLY A 201 6.50 -1.70 -13.21
C GLY A 201 6.48 -0.23 -13.64
N ARG A 202 5.47 0.55 -13.25
CA ARG A 202 5.40 2.00 -13.49
C ARG A 202 6.18 2.84 -12.49
N GLY A 203 6.57 2.25 -11.36
CA GLY A 203 7.39 2.90 -10.35
C GLY A 203 6.66 3.27 -9.07
N PHE A 204 5.47 2.70 -8.81
CA PHE A 204 4.92 2.74 -7.46
C PHE A 204 5.88 2.07 -6.48
N ASP A 205 6.09 2.68 -5.32
CA ASP A 205 7.04 2.20 -4.31
C ASP A 205 6.49 1.02 -3.50
N GLU A 206 5.17 0.93 -3.39
CA GLU A 206 4.44 -0.07 -2.58
C GLU A 206 3.05 -0.30 -3.16
N ILE A 207 2.53 -1.51 -3.01
CA ILE A 207 1.11 -1.82 -3.28
C ILE A 207 0.40 -2.09 -1.96
N ASN A 208 -0.71 -1.38 -1.78
CA ASN A 208 -1.64 -1.52 -0.66
C ASN A 208 -2.90 -2.24 -1.13
N PHE A 209 -3.21 -3.38 -0.51
CA PHE A 209 -4.42 -4.16 -0.80
C PHE A 209 -5.51 -3.85 0.21
N ASP A 210 -6.65 -3.36 -0.26
CA ASP A 210 -7.85 -3.11 0.53
C ASP A 210 -9.03 -3.96 0.05
N TYR A 211 -10.13 -3.98 0.80
CA TYR A 211 -11.29 -4.85 0.57
C TYR A 211 -10.91 -6.34 0.47
N ILE A 212 -9.87 -6.74 1.19
CA ILE A 212 -9.37 -8.12 1.32
C ILE A 212 -10.13 -8.85 2.43
N ARG A 213 -11.41 -9.05 2.22
CA ARG A 213 -12.36 -9.61 3.20
C ARG A 213 -13.59 -10.19 2.51
N PHE A 214 -14.32 -11.02 3.24
CA PHE A 214 -15.66 -11.40 2.85
C PHE A 214 -16.64 -10.23 3.03
N ALA A 215 -17.72 -10.21 2.24
CA ALA A 215 -18.75 -9.21 2.37
C ALA A 215 -19.38 -9.24 3.77
N SER A 216 -19.66 -8.05 4.33
CA SER A 216 -20.23 -7.88 5.69
C SER A 216 -21.44 -6.96 5.76
N ASP A 217 -21.74 -6.24 4.68
CA ASP A 217 -22.82 -5.26 4.64
C ASP A 217 -24.01 -5.81 3.83
N GLY A 218 -25.24 -5.67 4.36
CA GLY A 218 -26.44 -6.18 3.68
C GLY A 218 -26.93 -7.53 4.23
N SER A 219 -27.66 -8.27 3.40
CA SER A 219 -28.23 -9.58 3.76
C SER A 219 -27.22 -10.69 3.57
N VAL A 220 -26.21 -10.76 4.44
CA VAL A 220 -25.08 -11.72 4.31
C VAL A 220 -25.53 -13.19 4.36
N ASP A 221 -26.63 -13.50 5.06
CA ASP A 221 -27.19 -14.86 5.11
C ASP A 221 -27.78 -15.31 3.75
N ASP A 222 -28.07 -14.35 2.87
CA ASP A 222 -28.56 -14.61 1.52
C ASP A 222 -27.44 -14.88 0.49
N ILE A 223 -26.17 -14.80 0.91
CA ILE A 223 -25.04 -15.02 0.01
C ILE A 223 -24.82 -16.48 -0.29
N SER A 224 -24.72 -16.82 -1.56
CA SER A 224 -24.22 -18.08 -2.11
C SER A 224 -22.89 -17.85 -2.78
N TYR A 225 -21.95 -18.72 -2.53
CA TYR A 225 -20.58 -18.62 -3.03
C TYR A 225 -20.35 -19.67 -4.14
N PRO A 226 -20.01 -19.26 -5.38
CA PRO A 226 -19.69 -20.23 -6.44
C PRO A 226 -18.39 -21.01 -6.23
N PHE A 227 -17.42 -20.45 -5.51
CA PHE A 227 -16.08 -21.00 -5.33
C PHE A 227 -15.75 -21.33 -3.87
N TYR A 228 -16.28 -20.54 -2.92
CA TYR A 228 -15.99 -20.74 -1.51
C TYR A 228 -16.73 -21.97 -0.96
N ASP A 229 -15.97 -22.93 -0.50
CA ASP A 229 -16.49 -24.05 0.28
C ASP A 229 -16.71 -23.61 1.74
N GLU A 230 -17.95 -23.53 2.17
CA GLU A 230 -18.35 -23.10 3.52
C GLU A 230 -17.83 -24.04 4.63
N ALA A 231 -17.33 -25.24 4.30
CA ALA A 231 -16.65 -26.12 5.25
C ALA A 231 -15.23 -25.61 5.60
N VAL A 232 -14.64 -24.78 4.76
CA VAL A 232 -13.32 -24.16 4.99
C VAL A 232 -13.50 -22.85 5.76
N PRO A 233 -12.76 -22.62 6.87
CA PRO A 233 -12.84 -21.35 7.58
C PRO A 233 -12.49 -20.17 6.67
N LYS A 234 -13.30 -19.11 6.65
CA LYS A 234 -13.05 -17.86 5.87
C LYS A 234 -11.64 -17.30 6.08
N ARG A 235 -11.13 -17.38 7.30
CA ARG A 235 -9.75 -17.02 7.64
C ARG A 235 -8.71 -17.78 6.82
N GLN A 236 -8.92 -19.09 6.61
CA GLN A 236 -7.99 -19.92 5.86
C GLN A 236 -7.95 -19.50 4.38
N VAL A 237 -9.09 -19.16 3.79
CA VAL A 237 -9.16 -18.65 2.41
C VAL A 237 -8.37 -17.37 2.25
N LEU A 238 -8.54 -16.42 3.18
CA LEU A 238 -7.76 -15.17 3.13
C LEU A 238 -6.27 -15.39 3.37
N SER A 239 -5.89 -16.29 4.29
CA SER A 239 -4.48 -16.64 4.48
C SER A 239 -3.87 -17.21 3.20
N GLN A 240 -4.58 -18.07 2.48
CA GLN A 240 -4.16 -18.60 1.18
C GLN A 240 -3.99 -17.48 0.13
N PHE A 241 -4.92 -16.53 0.08
CA PHE A 241 -4.81 -15.35 -0.79
C PHE A 241 -3.57 -14.52 -0.44
N PHE A 242 -3.31 -14.24 0.84
CA PHE A 242 -2.14 -13.46 1.27
C PHE A 242 -0.81 -14.14 0.92
N ASP A 243 -0.73 -15.44 1.14
CA ASP A 243 0.43 -16.24 0.73
C ASP A 243 0.60 -16.24 -0.80
N HIS A 244 -0.51 -16.34 -1.55
CA HIS A 244 -0.49 -16.27 -3.01
C HIS A 244 0.04 -14.93 -3.51
N VAL A 245 -0.43 -13.81 -2.94
CA VAL A 245 0.06 -12.46 -3.26
C VAL A 245 1.57 -12.38 -3.02
N ARG A 246 2.07 -12.81 -1.85
CA ARG A 246 3.50 -12.75 -1.56
C ARG A 246 4.32 -13.64 -2.48
N ASN A 247 3.85 -14.84 -2.80
CA ASN A 247 4.54 -15.75 -3.70
C ASN A 247 4.64 -15.21 -5.13
N GLN A 248 3.62 -14.50 -5.61
CA GLN A 248 3.59 -13.89 -6.93
C GLN A 248 4.35 -12.55 -7.01
N LEU A 249 4.54 -11.87 -5.87
CA LEU A 249 5.21 -10.57 -5.76
C LEU A 249 6.32 -10.62 -4.68
N PRO A 250 7.31 -11.52 -4.78
CA PRO A 250 8.23 -11.83 -3.67
C PRO A 250 9.13 -10.67 -3.25
N TYR A 251 9.42 -9.74 -4.17
CA TYR A 251 10.34 -8.62 -3.93
C TYR A 251 9.63 -7.27 -3.80
N ALA A 252 8.31 -7.25 -3.94
CA ALA A 252 7.54 -6.03 -3.81
C ALA A 252 7.35 -5.62 -2.34
N ARG A 253 7.27 -4.31 -2.08
CA ARG A 253 6.73 -3.81 -0.82
C ARG A 253 5.22 -3.88 -0.87
N LEU A 254 4.65 -4.55 0.10
CA LEU A 254 3.22 -4.85 0.15
C LEU A 254 2.64 -4.44 1.49
N SER A 255 1.45 -3.85 1.46
CA SER A 255 0.67 -3.58 2.66
C SER A 255 -0.77 -4.09 2.53
N ALA A 256 -1.39 -4.37 3.66
CA ALA A 256 -2.73 -4.92 3.76
C ALA A 256 -3.60 -4.06 4.68
N ASP A 257 -4.73 -3.59 4.16
CA ASP A 257 -5.74 -2.92 4.95
C ASP A 257 -6.63 -3.94 5.64
N ILE A 258 -6.75 -3.84 6.95
CA ILE A 258 -7.63 -4.69 7.75
C ILE A 258 -8.52 -3.83 8.64
N PHE A 259 -9.67 -4.35 9.02
CA PHE A 259 -10.52 -3.66 10.00
C PHE A 259 -9.78 -3.51 11.34
N GLY A 260 -9.90 -2.35 11.97
CA GLY A 260 -9.35 -2.11 13.30
C GLY A 260 -9.85 -3.13 14.33
N GLU A 261 -11.09 -3.61 14.18
CA GLU A 261 -11.65 -4.69 15.01
C GLU A 261 -10.91 -6.02 14.87
N ALA A 262 -10.30 -6.32 13.73
CA ALA A 262 -9.49 -7.53 13.56
C ALA A 262 -8.25 -7.53 14.48
N VAL A 263 -7.79 -6.35 14.88
CA VAL A 263 -6.69 -6.21 15.85
C VAL A 263 -7.18 -6.44 17.28
N VAL A 264 -8.35 -5.91 17.66
CA VAL A 264 -8.82 -5.92 19.06
C VAL A 264 -9.68 -7.14 19.41
N ASN A 265 -10.46 -7.66 18.47
CA ASN A 265 -11.41 -8.76 18.69
C ASN A 265 -10.87 -10.15 18.28
N GLY A 266 -9.61 -10.23 17.88
CA GLY A 266 -9.02 -11.48 17.41
C GLY A 266 -9.66 -11.98 16.11
N ASN A 267 -9.93 -13.28 16.03
CA ASN A 267 -10.41 -13.95 14.81
C ASN A 267 -11.96 -13.95 14.66
N GLN A 268 -12.67 -13.08 15.39
CA GLN A 268 -14.14 -13.14 15.50
C GLN A 268 -14.88 -12.13 14.60
N THR A 269 -14.20 -11.55 13.61
CA THR A 269 -14.82 -10.52 12.76
C THR A 269 -15.85 -11.05 11.75
N GLY A 270 -15.97 -12.37 11.56
CA GLY A 270 -16.90 -12.98 10.59
C GLY A 270 -16.57 -12.73 9.11
N ILE A 271 -15.62 -11.83 8.84
CA ILE A 271 -15.17 -11.43 7.50
C ILE A 271 -13.89 -12.13 7.03
N GLY A 272 -13.36 -13.05 7.84
CA GLY A 272 -12.15 -13.83 7.56
C GLY A 272 -10.83 -13.13 7.86
N GLN A 273 -10.79 -11.86 8.17
CA GLN A 273 -9.55 -11.15 8.50
C GLN A 273 -8.99 -11.59 9.86
N SER A 274 -7.67 -11.80 9.89
CA SER A 274 -6.89 -12.05 11.10
C SER A 274 -5.60 -11.22 11.02
N PHE A 275 -5.30 -10.51 12.11
CA PHE A 275 -4.08 -9.70 12.19
C PHE A 275 -2.82 -10.55 12.03
N GLU A 276 -2.76 -11.73 12.66
CA GLU A 276 -1.57 -12.59 12.59
C GLU A 276 -1.31 -13.14 11.19
N ASP A 277 -2.36 -13.38 10.39
CA ASP A 277 -2.21 -13.93 9.05
C ASP A 277 -1.61 -12.94 8.06
N THR A 278 -1.65 -11.64 8.37
CA THR A 278 -1.03 -10.58 7.57
C THR A 278 0.45 -10.35 7.91
N LEU A 279 0.91 -10.79 9.09
CA LEU A 279 2.23 -10.44 9.60
C LEU A 279 3.41 -11.03 8.81
N LYS A 280 3.22 -12.16 8.13
CA LYS A 280 4.28 -12.80 7.33
C LYS A 280 4.23 -12.40 5.84
N PRO A 281 3.06 -12.38 5.18
CA PRO A 281 2.99 -12.09 3.76
C PRO A 281 3.24 -10.63 3.40
N PHE A 282 3.01 -9.69 4.31
CA PHE A 282 3.12 -8.25 4.04
C PHE A 282 4.32 -7.61 4.74
N ASP A 283 4.73 -6.44 4.24
CA ASP A 283 5.75 -5.59 4.88
C ASP A 283 5.11 -4.64 5.89
N TYR A 284 3.87 -4.20 5.60
CA TYR A 284 3.06 -3.40 6.50
C TYR A 284 1.65 -3.96 6.65
N VAL A 285 1.13 -3.88 7.86
CA VAL A 285 -0.29 -4.08 8.13
C VAL A 285 -0.88 -2.73 8.50
N ALA A 286 -1.96 -2.36 7.83
CA ALA A 286 -2.60 -1.06 7.99
C ALA A 286 -4.01 -1.23 8.60
N PRO A 287 -4.13 -1.35 9.93
CA PRO A 287 -5.42 -1.40 10.58
C PRO A 287 -6.17 -0.09 10.39
N MET A 288 -7.41 -0.17 9.93
CA MET A 288 -8.32 0.97 9.80
C MET A 288 -8.91 1.32 11.17
N ILE A 289 -8.14 2.05 11.98
CA ILE A 289 -8.54 2.41 13.34
C ILE A 289 -9.26 3.77 13.29
N TYR A 290 -10.49 3.76 12.78
CA TYR A 290 -11.35 4.95 12.77
C TYR A 290 -12.23 4.94 14.03
N PRO A 291 -12.04 5.83 15.01
CA PRO A 291 -12.79 5.79 16.27
C PRO A 291 -14.31 5.82 16.09
N SER A 292 -14.79 6.47 15.01
CA SER A 292 -16.20 6.51 14.67
C SER A 292 -16.81 5.18 14.20
N HIS A 293 -15.97 4.20 13.83
CA HIS A 293 -16.39 2.88 13.36
C HIS A 293 -16.42 1.81 14.48
N TYR A 294 -15.92 2.17 15.66
CA TYR A 294 -16.05 1.32 16.83
C TYR A 294 -17.41 1.50 17.51
N ASN A 295 -17.85 0.48 18.24
CA ASN A 295 -19.04 0.61 19.08
C ASN A 295 -18.89 1.87 19.97
N PRO A 296 -19.91 2.74 20.06
CA PRO A 296 -19.83 3.95 20.88
C PRO A 296 -19.38 3.68 22.32
N ALA A 297 -19.81 2.54 22.90
CA ALA A 297 -19.44 2.11 24.25
C ALA A 297 -18.09 1.36 24.32
N PHE A 298 -17.30 1.33 23.24
CA PHE A 298 -15.99 0.70 23.22
C PHE A 298 -15.11 1.24 24.35
N LEU A 299 -14.44 0.37 25.08
CA LEU A 299 -13.65 0.68 26.30
C LEU A 299 -14.46 1.29 27.46
N GLY A 300 -15.78 1.14 27.47
CA GLY A 300 -16.66 1.79 28.45
C GLY A 300 -16.86 3.30 28.23
N LEU A 301 -16.45 3.80 27.06
CA LEU A 301 -16.61 5.21 26.69
C LEU A 301 -18.08 5.55 26.40
N LYS A 302 -18.47 6.81 26.62
CA LYS A 302 -19.79 7.30 26.18
C LYS A 302 -19.88 7.45 24.66
N ASN A 303 -18.77 7.79 24.01
CA ASN A 303 -18.64 7.95 22.57
C ASN A 303 -17.18 7.71 22.16
N ALA A 304 -16.92 6.59 21.52
CA ALA A 304 -15.59 6.24 21.03
C ALA A 304 -15.03 7.30 20.06
N ALA A 305 -15.89 7.83 19.15
CA ALA A 305 -15.48 8.85 18.19
C ALA A 305 -14.99 10.15 18.85
N ALA A 306 -15.49 10.48 20.04
CA ALA A 306 -15.06 11.67 20.79
C ALA A 306 -13.76 11.46 21.59
N ASN A 307 -13.28 10.21 21.67
CA ASN A 307 -12.10 9.82 22.46
C ASN A 307 -11.02 9.13 21.58
N PRO A 308 -10.54 9.79 20.53
CA PRO A 308 -9.69 9.15 19.52
C PRO A 308 -8.37 8.62 20.10
N TYR A 309 -7.74 9.34 21.02
CA TYR A 309 -6.51 8.89 21.67
C TYR A 309 -6.69 7.52 22.33
N ALA A 310 -7.72 7.35 23.14
CA ALA A 310 -7.96 6.11 23.87
C ALA A 310 -8.21 4.91 22.94
N VAL A 311 -8.97 5.13 21.85
CA VAL A 311 -9.27 4.10 20.86
C VAL A 311 -7.99 3.69 20.11
N ILE A 312 -7.22 4.67 19.60
CA ILE A 312 -5.98 4.40 18.87
C ILE A 312 -4.95 3.74 19.79
N ARG A 313 -4.74 4.29 20.99
CA ARG A 313 -3.77 3.76 21.95
C ARG A 313 -4.05 2.28 22.26
N TYR A 314 -5.28 1.97 22.64
CA TYR A 314 -5.65 0.59 22.95
C TYR A 314 -5.46 -0.35 21.76
N SER A 315 -5.91 0.05 20.57
CA SER A 315 -5.81 -0.78 19.37
C SER A 315 -4.36 -1.04 18.97
N MET A 316 -3.50 -0.03 19.07
CA MET A 316 -2.08 -0.17 18.76
C MET A 316 -1.32 -0.97 19.83
N ASP A 317 -1.62 -0.79 21.10
CA ASP A 317 -1.06 -1.63 22.18
C ASP A 317 -1.42 -3.11 21.97
N MET A 318 -2.65 -3.40 21.54
CA MET A 318 -3.07 -4.76 21.17
C MET A 318 -2.32 -5.28 19.93
N ALA A 319 -2.10 -4.45 18.91
CA ALA A 319 -1.31 -4.83 17.73
C ALA A 319 0.12 -5.24 18.13
N PHE A 320 0.81 -4.42 18.91
CA PHE A 320 2.17 -4.73 19.38
C PHE A 320 2.21 -5.99 20.25
N LYS A 321 1.28 -6.13 21.18
CA LYS A 321 1.18 -7.32 22.03
C LYS A 321 1.03 -8.58 21.19
N ARG A 322 0.06 -8.60 20.27
CA ARG A 322 -0.24 -9.77 19.43
C ARG A 322 0.90 -10.10 18.47
N ALA A 323 1.53 -9.08 17.85
CA ALA A 323 2.71 -9.29 17.01
C ALA A 323 3.86 -9.92 17.81
N GLY A 324 4.12 -9.44 19.02
CA GLY A 324 5.14 -10.00 19.91
C GLY A 324 4.85 -11.44 20.35
N GLU A 325 3.58 -11.76 20.65
CA GLU A 325 3.15 -13.12 20.97
C GLU A 325 3.29 -14.05 19.76
N TYR A 326 2.94 -13.58 18.58
CA TYR A 326 3.09 -14.34 17.33
C TYR A 326 4.58 -14.59 17.02
N GLN A 327 5.44 -13.59 17.17
CA GLN A 327 6.88 -13.75 17.01
C GLN A 327 7.47 -14.79 17.95
N LYS A 328 7.08 -14.78 19.22
CA LYS A 328 7.51 -15.81 20.20
C LYS A 328 7.09 -17.21 19.78
N LYS A 329 5.86 -17.38 19.27
CA LYS A 329 5.38 -18.68 18.75
C LYS A 329 6.20 -19.17 17.56
N LEU A 330 6.55 -18.27 16.62
CA LEU A 330 7.38 -18.62 15.47
C LEU A 330 8.79 -19.03 15.87
N LEU A 331 9.41 -18.30 16.80
CA LEU A 331 10.74 -18.63 17.32
C LEU A 331 10.74 -19.98 18.05
N ALA A 332 9.74 -20.26 18.87
CA ALA A 332 9.59 -21.55 19.54
C ALA A 332 9.43 -22.73 18.55
N ALA A 333 8.69 -22.52 17.45
CA ALA A 333 8.55 -23.53 16.41
C ALA A 333 9.86 -23.76 15.64
N GLN A 334 10.66 -22.72 15.38
CA GLN A 334 11.98 -22.85 14.75
C GLN A 334 12.99 -23.61 15.62
N THR A 335 13.05 -23.31 16.92
CA THR A 335 13.98 -23.97 17.86
C THR A 335 13.67 -25.44 18.05
N SER A 336 12.43 -25.89 17.87
CA SER A 336 12.05 -27.31 17.92
C SER A 336 12.37 -28.08 16.65
N SER A 337 12.65 -27.41 15.53
CA SER A 337 12.87 -28.05 14.22
C SER A 337 14.29 -27.93 13.69
N SER A 338 15.19 -27.14 14.31
CA SER A 338 16.56 -26.90 13.82
C SER A 338 17.56 -26.89 14.97
N THR A 339 18.74 -27.50 14.72
CA THR A 339 19.90 -27.46 15.63
C THR A 339 20.78 -26.24 15.46
N SER A 340 20.51 -25.39 14.43
CA SER A 340 21.26 -24.18 14.17
C SER A 340 20.41 -22.94 14.41
N PRO A 341 20.98 -21.84 14.97
CA PRO A 341 20.27 -20.57 15.14
C PRO A 341 19.82 -20.03 13.77
N MET A 342 18.53 -19.89 13.58
CA MET A 342 17.97 -19.21 12.40
C MET A 342 17.68 -17.75 12.73
N PRO A 343 17.83 -16.82 11.76
CA PRO A 343 17.45 -15.43 11.98
C PRO A 343 15.96 -15.33 12.34
N SER A 344 15.64 -14.40 13.23
CA SER A 344 14.24 -14.12 13.57
C SER A 344 13.45 -13.75 12.31
N PRO A 345 12.27 -14.32 12.09
CA PRO A 345 11.43 -13.95 10.95
C PRO A 345 11.08 -12.46 11.04
N SER A 346 11.26 -11.74 9.94
CA SER A 346 10.77 -10.36 9.82
C SER A 346 9.25 -10.40 9.75
N LEU A 347 8.60 -9.65 10.63
CA LEU A 347 7.14 -9.47 10.61
C LEU A 347 6.79 -8.09 10.08
N ALA A 348 5.60 -7.97 9.49
CA ALA A 348 5.06 -6.71 9.04
C ALA A 348 4.99 -5.67 10.18
N GLN A 349 5.33 -4.42 9.87
CA GLN A 349 5.11 -3.30 10.78
C GLN A 349 3.65 -2.85 10.73
N SER A 350 3.08 -2.51 11.88
CA SER A 350 1.77 -1.84 11.92
C SER A 350 1.92 -0.38 11.50
N ARG A 351 1.08 0.04 10.53
CA ARG A 351 0.99 1.41 10.02
C ARG A 351 -0.48 1.79 9.88
N PRO A 352 -1.15 2.22 10.98
CA PRO A 352 -2.59 2.37 11.02
C PRO A 352 -3.09 3.49 10.12
N TRP A 353 -4.32 3.31 9.62
CA TRP A 353 -5.14 4.38 9.10
C TRP A 353 -5.82 5.13 10.24
N LEU A 354 -5.74 6.44 10.24
CA LEU A 354 -6.30 7.36 11.21
C LEU A 354 -7.38 8.23 10.58
N GLN A 355 -8.36 8.62 11.37
CA GLN A 355 -9.51 9.39 10.93
C GLN A 355 -9.21 10.88 10.83
N ASP A 356 -9.41 11.48 9.65
CA ASP A 356 -9.42 12.93 9.44
C ASP A 356 -10.72 13.36 8.74
N PHE A 357 -11.85 12.92 9.26
CA PHE A 357 -13.20 13.25 8.76
C PHE A 357 -14.22 13.27 9.89
N ASN A 358 -15.27 14.07 9.73
CA ASN A 358 -16.33 14.20 10.72
C ASN A 358 -17.33 13.04 10.63
N LEU A 359 -17.33 12.19 11.64
CA LEU A 359 -18.34 11.15 11.87
C LEU A 359 -18.37 10.80 13.36
N GLY A 360 -19.53 10.83 13.99
CA GLY A 360 -19.70 10.57 15.42
C GLY A 360 -19.14 11.66 16.34
N ALA A 361 -18.21 12.48 15.83
CA ALA A 361 -17.65 13.69 16.46
C ALA A 361 -17.08 14.63 15.39
N THR A 362 -16.84 15.89 15.75
CA THR A 362 -16.07 16.82 14.91
C THR A 362 -14.59 16.52 15.08
N TYR A 363 -13.88 16.29 13.96
CA TYR A 363 -12.45 16.04 13.94
C TYR A 363 -11.70 17.33 13.57
N ASP A 364 -11.23 18.00 14.60
CA ASP A 364 -10.37 19.17 14.56
C ASP A 364 -8.87 18.78 14.66
N ALA A 365 -8.00 19.79 14.68
CA ALA A 365 -6.57 19.58 14.79
C ALA A 365 -6.17 18.82 16.06
N GLU A 366 -6.85 19.07 17.18
CA GLU A 366 -6.57 18.41 18.45
C GLU A 366 -6.85 16.90 18.36
N LYS A 367 -8.01 16.51 17.83
CA LYS A 367 -8.39 15.10 17.71
C LYS A 367 -7.53 14.34 16.68
N VAL A 368 -7.21 14.97 15.56
CA VAL A 368 -6.30 14.34 14.56
C VAL A 368 -4.91 14.17 15.17
N ARG A 369 -4.36 15.19 15.84
CA ARG A 369 -3.06 15.10 16.52
C ARG A 369 -3.08 14.08 17.65
N ALA A 370 -4.15 13.98 18.41
CA ALA A 370 -4.30 13.00 19.50
C ALA A 370 -4.16 11.55 18.99
N GLN A 371 -4.67 11.24 17.80
CA GLN A 371 -4.50 9.93 17.17
C GLN A 371 -3.03 9.64 16.83
N ILE A 372 -2.35 10.60 16.20
CA ILE A 372 -0.94 10.49 15.83
C ILE A 372 -0.07 10.31 17.10
N THR A 373 -0.38 11.07 18.13
CA THR A 373 0.30 10.96 19.45
C THR A 373 0.09 9.58 20.07
N ALA A 374 -1.12 9.02 19.99
CA ALA A 374 -1.41 7.69 20.52
C ALA A 374 -0.64 6.57 19.80
N VAL A 375 -0.44 6.68 18.48
CA VAL A 375 0.41 5.77 17.71
C VAL A 375 1.86 5.81 18.21
N ASP A 376 2.41 7.00 18.38
CA ASP A 376 3.77 7.21 18.88
C ASP A 376 3.95 6.67 20.30
N ASP A 377 3.01 6.99 21.21
CA ASP A 377 3.02 6.54 22.59
C ASP A 377 2.91 5.01 22.69
N SER A 378 2.15 4.35 21.82
CA SER A 378 2.09 2.88 21.76
C SER A 378 3.42 2.27 21.30
N ALA A 379 4.07 2.86 20.28
CA ALA A 379 5.38 2.40 19.81
C ALA A 379 6.45 2.54 20.90
N ARG A 380 6.41 3.64 21.65
CA ARG A 380 7.29 3.88 22.81
C ARG A 380 7.09 2.85 23.91
N ALA A 381 5.84 2.60 24.28
CA ALA A 381 5.50 1.60 25.30
C ALA A 381 5.94 0.19 24.89
N ALA A 382 5.74 -0.18 23.62
CA ALA A 382 6.19 -1.47 23.08
C ALA A 382 7.73 -1.63 23.12
N ALA A 383 8.46 -0.54 23.01
CA ALA A 383 9.93 -0.50 23.17
C ALA A 383 10.40 -0.47 24.64
N GLY A 384 9.48 -0.53 25.61
CA GLY A 384 9.80 -0.46 27.06
C GLY A 384 10.12 0.94 27.56
N CYS A 385 9.77 1.99 26.81
CA CYS A 385 9.92 3.37 27.27
C CYS A 385 8.93 3.67 28.40
N PRO A 386 9.28 4.57 29.34
CA PRO A 386 8.35 5.00 30.37
C PRO A 386 7.05 5.56 29.77
N ASP A 387 5.92 5.13 30.30
CA ASP A 387 4.63 5.68 29.91
C ASP A 387 4.56 7.18 30.23
N VAL A 388 4.07 7.97 29.29
CA VAL A 388 3.72 9.36 29.55
C VAL A 388 2.47 9.31 30.42
N LYS A 389 2.57 9.76 31.67
CA LYS A 389 1.42 9.80 32.57
C LYS A 389 0.40 10.79 32.03
N VAL A 390 -0.71 10.26 31.54
CA VAL A 390 -1.88 11.06 31.19
C VAL A 390 -2.55 11.47 32.51
N THR A 391 -2.31 12.70 32.96
CA THR A 391 -3.00 13.25 34.12
C THR A 391 -4.10 14.19 33.64
N ASP A 392 -5.31 13.65 33.50
CA ASP A 392 -6.48 14.52 33.40
C ASP A 392 -7.71 13.92 34.08
N LYS A 393 -8.41 14.80 34.82
CA LYS A 393 -9.68 14.49 35.51
C LYS A 393 -10.85 14.28 34.55
N ASN A 394 -10.70 14.62 33.25
CA ASN A 394 -11.74 14.54 32.22
C ASN A 394 -11.39 13.63 31.03
N HIS A 395 -10.38 12.77 31.13
CA HIS A 395 -9.88 11.93 30.02
C HIS A 395 -9.42 12.74 28.80
N GLN A 396 -9.07 14.00 28.98
CA GLN A 396 -8.41 14.84 27.98
C GLN A 396 -6.92 14.71 28.16
N VAL A 397 -6.22 14.35 27.07
CA VAL A 397 -4.77 14.17 27.06
C VAL A 397 -4.08 15.52 27.18
N ALA A 398 -3.52 15.83 28.36
CA ALA A 398 -2.54 16.90 28.44
C ALA A 398 -1.25 16.37 27.75
N ILE A 399 -0.95 16.89 26.57
CA ILE A 399 0.28 16.58 25.84
C ILE A 399 1.46 17.16 26.63
N GLU A 400 2.19 16.32 27.33
CA GLU A 400 3.46 16.76 27.95
C GLU A 400 4.49 17.13 26.88
N PRO A 401 5.33 18.16 27.14
CA PRO A 401 6.27 18.68 26.16
C PRO A 401 7.31 17.63 25.72
N THR A 402 7.72 17.75 24.48
CA THR A 402 8.65 16.94 23.69
C THR A 402 9.96 16.53 24.39
N LEU A 403 10.39 17.20 25.48
CA LEU A 403 11.64 16.97 26.18
C LEU A 403 11.68 15.66 26.99
N ALA A 404 10.56 15.23 27.60
CA ALA A 404 10.48 13.93 28.29
C ALA A 404 10.47 12.74 27.31
N ARG A 405 10.05 12.98 26.08
CA ARG A 405 10.01 11.97 25.00
C ARG A 405 11.39 11.68 24.39
N ALA A 406 12.33 12.62 24.44
CA ALA A 406 13.66 12.49 23.82
C ALA A 406 14.60 11.48 24.52
N ALA A 407 14.28 11.03 25.74
CA ALA A 407 15.20 10.23 26.57
C ALA A 407 15.13 8.72 26.32
N CYS A 408 14.28 8.23 25.42
CA CYS A 408 14.11 6.80 25.16
C CYS A 408 14.41 6.46 23.70
N ASN A 409 15.28 5.46 23.49
CA ASN A 409 15.62 4.98 22.15
C ASN A 409 14.54 3.99 21.65
N TYR A 410 13.64 4.46 20.80
CA TYR A 410 12.62 3.64 20.14
C TYR A 410 12.59 3.97 18.65
N GLN A 411 12.00 3.08 17.86
CA GLN A 411 11.78 3.32 16.44
C GLN A 411 10.34 3.81 16.24
N PRO A 412 10.15 5.06 15.79
CA PRO A 412 8.83 5.55 15.43
C PRO A 412 8.23 4.69 14.32
N ILE A 413 6.93 4.45 14.38
CA ILE A 413 6.20 3.79 13.29
C ILE A 413 5.43 4.81 12.46
N GLY A 414 5.13 4.43 11.21
CA GLY A 414 4.33 5.24 10.31
C GLY A 414 2.83 5.20 10.65
N TRP A 415 2.11 6.08 9.98
CA TRP A 415 0.65 6.17 10.03
C TRP A 415 0.13 6.81 8.74
N MET A 416 -1.17 6.67 8.48
CA MET A 416 -1.81 7.21 7.30
C MET A 416 -3.12 7.90 7.68
N LEU A 417 -3.39 9.09 7.11
CA LEU A 417 -4.64 9.81 7.31
C LEU A 417 -5.63 9.49 6.20
N TRP A 418 -6.86 9.15 6.61
CA TRP A 418 -7.97 8.93 5.71
C TRP A 418 -8.96 10.08 5.75
N ASN A 419 -9.25 10.63 4.58
CA ASN A 419 -10.36 11.54 4.35
C ASN A 419 -10.94 11.31 2.95
N ALA A 420 -12.19 10.90 2.84
CA ALA A 420 -12.84 10.58 1.56
C ALA A 420 -12.93 11.77 0.61
N SER A 421 -12.96 13.02 1.12
CA SER A 421 -12.95 14.25 0.31
C SER A 421 -11.55 14.72 -0.07
N ASN A 422 -10.51 14.02 0.43
CA ASN A 422 -9.10 14.38 0.26
C ASN A 422 -8.78 15.83 0.66
N VAL A 423 -9.30 16.24 1.83
CA VAL A 423 -9.01 17.52 2.47
C VAL A 423 -8.53 17.23 3.88
N TYR A 424 -7.32 17.66 4.23
CA TYR A 424 -6.65 17.28 5.46
C TYR A 424 -6.49 18.46 6.41
N THR A 425 -6.52 18.15 7.69
CA THR A 425 -6.39 19.11 8.79
C THR A 425 -4.92 19.49 8.98
N LYS A 426 -4.40 20.39 8.12
CA LYS A 426 -2.96 20.81 8.09
C LYS A 426 -2.46 21.25 9.46
N THR A 427 -3.27 21.95 10.26
CA THR A 427 -2.89 22.42 11.60
C THR A 427 -2.71 21.29 12.64
N ALA A 428 -3.12 20.08 12.33
CA ALA A 428 -2.82 18.89 13.13
C ALA A 428 -1.41 18.33 12.86
N LEU A 429 -0.78 18.69 11.75
CA LEU A 429 0.51 18.16 11.31
C LEU A 429 1.65 19.05 11.82
N LEU A 430 2.76 18.43 12.18
CA LEU A 430 3.98 19.17 12.54
C LEU A 430 4.59 19.76 11.26
N PRO A 431 5.27 20.90 11.35
CA PRO A 431 6.09 21.40 10.25
C PRO A 431 7.22 20.41 9.94
N GLU A 432 7.67 20.43 8.68
CA GLU A 432 8.85 19.69 8.24
C GLU A 432 10.12 20.08 9.01
#